data_0ae75570a6ad39c48174ec1ee9c65dc5
#
_entry.id   0ae75570a6ad39c48174ec1ee9c65dc5
#
_cell.length_a   1.000
_cell.length_b   1.000
_cell.length_c   1.000
_cell.angle_alpha   90.00
_cell.angle_beta   90.00
_cell.angle_gamma   90.00
#
_symmetry.space_group_name_H-M   'P 1'
#
loop_
_entity.id
_entity.type
_entity.pdbx_description
1 polymer ?
#
loop_
_entity_poly.entity_id
_entity_poly.type
_entity_poly.pdbx_seq_one_letter_code
_entity_poly.pdbx_strand_id
1 'polypeptide(L)'
;MNELVPVVPAEPVSPLRQRLIDDMNMRHFSRETQRNYVRDVGRFATFLGRPPDTATAEDLRRFQIEQREGGMPVPTMNSIVAALRFFFTHTLDRPDLARRLVRMKQIRKLPVVLSRDEVARLLGATTCLKHQAALSVAYGAGLRVGEVSMLKVRDVDSERMLLRVERGKGGQYRNAMLPADLLVLLRQWWKLGREQGVMHRDGWLFPGQHHLKPISTKQLHRVVAEAAQAAGIVKRVSPHTLRHSFATHLLEDGTDIRIIQALLGHAKLENTAFYRRRVHPPLPAARAADGLPPHPPLWPARRRNPQGEPGACPQAAGGRTAARRHRARRAA
;
A
#
# COMPACT_ATOMS: atom_id res chain seq x y z
N MET A 1 13.46 46.70 -1.09
CA MET A 1 13.52 46.17 -2.47
C MET A 1 13.42 44.66 -2.36
N ASN A 2 12.26 44.12 -2.68
CA ASN A 2 12.01 42.66 -2.71
C ASN A 2 12.47 42.15 -4.08
N GLU A 3 13.56 41.40 -4.10
CA GLU A 3 13.95 40.64 -5.30
C GLU A 3 12.95 39.52 -5.51
N LEU A 4 12.15 39.66 -6.56
CA LEU A 4 11.30 38.61 -7.09
C LEU A 4 12.20 37.50 -7.64
N VAL A 5 12.22 36.35 -6.94
CA VAL A 5 12.82 35.11 -7.45
C VAL A 5 12.10 34.76 -8.76
N PRO A 6 12.80 34.64 -9.89
CA PRO A 6 12.17 34.31 -11.16
C PRO A 6 11.53 32.92 -11.05
N VAL A 7 10.21 32.86 -11.26
CA VAL A 7 9.47 31.61 -11.45
C VAL A 7 9.98 31.00 -12.76
N VAL A 8 10.80 29.96 -12.65
CA VAL A 8 11.21 29.16 -13.82
C VAL A 8 9.94 28.61 -14.45
N PRO A 9 9.60 28.96 -15.69
CA PRO A 9 8.40 28.43 -16.35
C PRO A 9 8.57 26.92 -16.45
N ALA A 10 7.55 26.16 -16.00
CA ALA A 10 7.50 24.72 -16.18
C ALA A 10 7.66 24.41 -17.67
N GLU A 11 8.64 23.56 -18.02
CA GLU A 11 8.87 23.17 -19.41
C GLU A 11 7.54 22.76 -20.06
N PRO A 12 7.23 23.26 -21.26
CA PRO A 12 5.95 22.96 -21.91
C PRO A 12 5.84 21.44 -22.10
N VAL A 13 4.76 20.88 -21.59
CA VAL A 13 4.46 19.45 -21.76
C VAL A 13 4.40 19.16 -23.27
N SER A 14 5.23 18.22 -23.76
CA SER A 14 5.24 17.91 -25.19
C SER A 14 3.81 17.52 -25.67
N PRO A 15 3.38 17.90 -26.89
CA PRO A 15 2.04 17.60 -27.39
C PRO A 15 1.71 16.10 -27.31
N LEU A 16 2.69 15.25 -27.57
CA LEU A 16 2.55 13.79 -27.51
C LEU A 16 2.30 13.29 -26.07
N ARG A 17 2.98 13.89 -25.08
CA ARG A 17 2.75 13.56 -23.66
C ARG A 17 1.36 14.01 -23.22
N GLN A 18 0.90 15.17 -23.68
CA GLN A 18 -0.46 15.65 -23.36
C GLN A 18 -1.50 14.72 -23.97
N ARG A 19 -1.36 14.34 -25.23
CA ARG A 19 -2.25 13.38 -25.90
C ARG A 19 -2.33 12.04 -25.15
N LEU A 20 -1.19 11.50 -24.70
CA LEU A 20 -1.16 10.28 -23.87
C LEU A 20 -1.97 10.47 -22.57
N ILE A 21 -1.85 11.62 -21.92
CA ILE A 21 -2.58 11.91 -20.67
C ILE A 21 -4.09 12.01 -20.97
N ASP A 22 -4.48 12.66 -22.06
CA ASP A 22 -5.89 12.83 -22.44
C ASP A 22 -6.53 11.47 -22.80
N ASP A 23 -5.81 10.61 -23.51
CA ASP A 23 -6.24 9.24 -23.82
C ASP A 23 -6.46 8.38 -22.57
N MET A 24 -5.61 8.57 -21.55
CA MET A 24 -5.78 7.92 -20.25
C MET A 24 -6.94 8.51 -19.43
N ASN A 25 -7.16 9.84 -19.51
CA ASN A 25 -8.28 10.51 -18.85
C ASN A 25 -9.63 10.02 -19.39
N MET A 26 -9.79 9.92 -20.72
CA MET A 26 -11.00 9.39 -21.36
C MET A 26 -11.34 7.96 -20.90
N ARG A 27 -10.32 7.18 -20.47
CA ARG A 27 -10.48 5.82 -19.96
C ARG A 27 -10.48 5.72 -18.43
N HIS A 28 -10.61 6.86 -17.75
CA HIS A 28 -10.68 6.97 -16.30
C HIS A 28 -9.48 6.32 -15.55
N PHE A 29 -8.28 6.39 -16.12
CA PHE A 29 -7.09 5.89 -15.43
C PHE A 29 -6.78 6.73 -14.20
N SER A 30 -6.41 6.04 -13.10
CA SER A 30 -6.00 6.73 -11.89
C SER A 30 -4.76 7.59 -12.14
N ARG A 31 -4.62 8.70 -11.39
CA ARG A 31 -3.44 9.59 -11.48
C ARG A 31 -2.12 8.83 -11.25
N GLU A 32 -2.13 7.78 -10.44
CA GLU A 32 -0.96 6.96 -10.20
C GLU A 32 -0.61 6.11 -11.43
N THR A 33 -1.59 5.49 -12.08
CA THR A 33 -1.40 4.76 -13.34
C THR A 33 -0.89 5.69 -14.43
N GLN A 34 -1.46 6.89 -14.56
CA GLN A 34 -1.01 7.88 -15.53
C GLN A 34 0.45 8.26 -15.31
N ARG A 35 0.84 8.57 -14.06
CA ARG A 35 2.24 8.88 -13.72
C ARG A 35 3.20 7.74 -14.08
N ASN A 36 2.79 6.50 -13.80
CA ASN A 36 3.59 5.33 -14.13
C ASN A 36 3.73 5.15 -15.66
N TYR A 37 2.66 5.32 -16.41
CA TYR A 37 2.68 5.18 -17.87
C TYR A 37 3.51 6.28 -18.53
N VAL A 38 3.33 7.53 -18.11
CA VAL A 38 4.15 8.65 -18.60
C VAL A 38 5.64 8.43 -18.31
N ARG A 39 5.98 7.98 -17.10
CA ARG A 39 7.36 7.64 -16.73
C ARG A 39 7.91 6.52 -17.61
N ASP A 40 7.14 5.46 -17.84
CA ASP A 40 7.60 4.27 -18.54
C ASP A 40 7.74 4.53 -20.04
N VAL A 41 6.86 5.35 -20.65
CA VAL A 41 7.03 5.86 -22.04
C VAL A 41 8.23 6.81 -22.10
N GLY A 42 8.45 7.66 -21.09
CA GLY A 42 9.62 8.53 -20.98
C GLY A 42 10.94 7.74 -20.97
N ARG A 43 10.99 6.62 -20.24
CA ARG A 43 12.17 5.73 -20.26
C ARG A 43 12.47 5.18 -21.64
N PHE A 44 11.43 4.83 -22.38
CA PHE A 44 11.59 4.37 -23.78
C PHE A 44 12.08 5.51 -24.67
N ALA A 45 11.55 6.72 -24.54
CA ALA A 45 12.03 7.89 -25.28
C ALA A 45 13.50 8.21 -24.97
N THR A 46 13.90 8.11 -23.70
CA THR A 46 15.31 8.28 -23.29
C THR A 46 16.23 7.23 -23.91
N PHE A 47 15.80 5.97 -23.96
CA PHE A 47 16.54 4.89 -24.62
C PHE A 47 16.72 5.16 -26.12
N LEU A 48 15.67 5.65 -26.81
CA LEU A 48 15.72 5.97 -28.23
C LEU A 48 16.61 7.15 -28.56
N GLY A 49 16.76 8.11 -27.66
CA GLY A 49 17.41 9.42 -27.93
C GLY A 49 16.65 10.28 -28.93
N ARG A 50 15.42 9.92 -29.29
CA ARG A 50 14.53 10.59 -30.25
C ARG A 50 13.07 10.42 -29.87
N PRO A 51 12.13 11.18 -30.47
CA PRO A 51 10.72 11.08 -30.13
C PRO A 51 10.17 9.64 -30.29
N PRO A 52 9.36 9.13 -29.34
CA PRO A 52 8.93 7.73 -29.33
C PRO A 52 7.92 7.37 -30.43
N ASP A 53 7.32 8.33 -31.10
CA ASP A 53 6.47 8.13 -32.30
C ASP A 53 7.26 7.67 -33.53
N THR A 54 8.57 7.95 -33.57
CA THR A 54 9.49 7.52 -34.63
C THR A 54 10.02 6.10 -34.43
N ALA A 55 9.56 5.38 -33.40
CA ALA A 55 10.06 4.05 -33.06
C ALA A 55 9.74 3.00 -34.11
N THR A 56 10.68 2.06 -34.27
CA THR A 56 10.55 0.87 -35.12
C THR A 56 10.35 -0.39 -34.29
N ALA A 57 9.98 -1.49 -34.94
CA ALA A 57 9.86 -2.79 -34.29
C ALA A 57 11.20 -3.26 -33.67
N GLU A 58 12.32 -2.95 -34.34
CA GLU A 58 13.67 -3.31 -33.86
C GLU A 58 14.07 -2.49 -32.63
N ASP A 59 13.67 -1.22 -32.55
CA ASP A 59 13.90 -0.41 -31.34
C ASP A 59 13.20 -1.02 -30.11
N LEU A 60 11.97 -1.50 -30.28
CA LEU A 60 11.22 -2.17 -29.20
C LEU A 60 11.91 -3.46 -28.74
N ARG A 61 12.41 -4.23 -29.71
CA ARG A 61 13.14 -5.46 -29.42
C ARG A 61 14.43 -5.18 -28.65
N ARG A 62 15.25 -4.22 -29.12
CA ARG A 62 16.50 -3.79 -28.46
C ARG A 62 16.23 -3.28 -27.04
N PHE A 63 15.21 -2.46 -26.87
CA PHE A 63 14.82 -1.94 -25.54
C PHE A 63 14.44 -3.06 -24.57
N GLN A 64 13.68 -4.07 -25.03
CA GLN A 64 13.33 -5.21 -24.15
C GLN A 64 14.54 -6.10 -23.82
N ILE A 65 15.48 -6.26 -24.76
CA ILE A 65 16.73 -7.00 -24.54
C ILE A 65 17.57 -6.29 -23.48
N GLU A 66 17.81 -4.96 -23.65
CA GLU A 66 18.59 -4.17 -22.70
C GLU A 66 18.00 -4.20 -21.28
N GLN A 67 16.66 -4.09 -21.16
CA GLN A 67 16.03 -4.22 -19.84
C GLN A 67 16.29 -5.58 -19.19
N ARG A 68 16.29 -6.65 -20.00
CA ARG A 68 16.54 -8.01 -19.52
C ARG A 68 17.99 -8.18 -19.11
N GLU A 69 18.94 -7.73 -19.93
CA GLU A 69 20.38 -7.80 -19.67
C GLU A 69 20.78 -6.93 -18.46
N GLY A 70 20.13 -5.77 -18.32
CA GLY A 70 20.26 -4.91 -17.13
C GLY A 70 19.62 -5.48 -15.85
N GLY A 71 19.13 -6.72 -15.85
CA GLY A 71 18.57 -7.40 -14.68
C GLY A 71 17.25 -6.80 -14.17
N MET A 72 16.51 -6.08 -15.01
CA MET A 72 15.23 -5.49 -14.58
C MET A 72 14.23 -6.56 -14.16
N PRO A 73 13.56 -6.41 -13.00
CA PRO A 73 12.57 -7.38 -12.53
C PRO A 73 11.42 -7.56 -13.53
N VAL A 74 11.02 -8.82 -13.80
CA VAL A 74 9.93 -9.17 -14.73
C VAL A 74 8.63 -8.39 -14.48
N PRO A 75 8.16 -8.17 -13.23
CA PRO A 75 6.98 -7.34 -12.99
C PRO A 75 7.11 -5.91 -13.51
N THR A 76 8.29 -5.30 -13.36
CA THR A 76 8.58 -3.95 -13.85
C THR A 76 8.59 -3.91 -15.38
N MET A 77 9.26 -4.88 -16.03
CA MET A 77 9.24 -5.01 -17.48
C MET A 77 7.82 -5.16 -18.03
N ASN A 78 6.99 -6.00 -17.38
CA ASN A 78 5.59 -6.20 -17.78
C ASN A 78 4.73 -4.93 -17.57
N SER A 79 5.06 -4.09 -16.58
CA SER A 79 4.42 -2.78 -16.40
C SER A 79 4.77 -1.83 -17.56
N ILE A 80 6.04 -1.78 -17.93
CA ILE A 80 6.52 -0.98 -19.07
C ILE A 80 5.87 -1.46 -20.39
N VAL A 81 5.81 -2.77 -20.61
CA VAL A 81 5.10 -3.35 -21.76
C VAL A 81 3.63 -2.93 -21.80
N ALA A 82 2.95 -2.90 -20.65
CA ALA A 82 1.56 -2.43 -20.59
C ALA A 82 1.43 -0.95 -20.96
N ALA A 83 2.34 -0.10 -20.48
CA ALA A 83 2.37 1.32 -20.80
C ALA A 83 2.65 1.57 -22.29
N LEU A 84 3.66 0.89 -22.86
CA LEU A 84 4.01 1.02 -24.28
C LEU A 84 2.92 0.45 -25.19
N ARG A 85 2.28 -0.68 -24.84
CA ARG A 85 1.12 -1.19 -25.60
C ARG A 85 -0.01 -0.18 -25.63
N PHE A 86 -0.33 0.42 -24.49
CA PHE A 86 -1.34 1.48 -24.42
C PHE A 86 -0.97 2.66 -25.32
N PHE A 87 0.27 3.15 -25.21
CA PHE A 87 0.79 4.27 -25.98
C PHE A 87 0.72 4.02 -27.49
N PHE A 88 1.25 2.88 -27.96
CA PHE A 88 1.22 2.55 -29.38
C PHE A 88 -0.19 2.29 -29.91
N THR A 89 -1.05 1.62 -29.12
CA THR A 89 -2.41 1.29 -29.60
C THR A 89 -3.34 2.49 -29.58
N HIS A 90 -3.30 3.30 -28.54
CA HIS A 90 -4.34 4.33 -28.32
C HIS A 90 -3.88 5.74 -28.59
N THR A 91 -2.60 6.05 -28.38
CA THR A 91 -2.07 7.40 -28.57
C THR A 91 -1.49 7.59 -29.97
N LEU A 92 -0.80 6.58 -30.51
CA LEU A 92 -0.17 6.65 -31.83
C LEU A 92 -0.95 5.95 -32.95
N ASP A 93 -1.97 5.16 -32.60
CA ASP A 93 -2.69 4.30 -33.54
C ASP A 93 -1.76 3.34 -34.34
N ARG A 94 -0.78 2.77 -33.63
CA ARG A 94 0.22 1.83 -34.16
C ARG A 94 0.08 0.45 -33.47
N PRO A 95 -1.04 -0.28 -33.66
CA PRO A 95 -1.25 -1.59 -33.06
C PRO A 95 -0.25 -2.65 -33.56
N ASP A 96 0.37 -2.44 -34.72
CA ASP A 96 1.46 -3.24 -35.28
C ASP A 96 2.66 -3.30 -34.32
N LEU A 97 3.09 -2.15 -33.78
CA LEU A 97 4.18 -2.06 -32.81
C LEU A 97 3.77 -2.61 -31.43
N ALA A 98 2.54 -2.35 -31.00
CA ALA A 98 2.04 -2.88 -29.74
C ALA A 98 2.07 -4.42 -29.68
N ARG A 99 1.81 -5.11 -30.81
CA ARG A 99 1.87 -6.58 -30.92
C ARG A 99 3.29 -7.13 -30.83
N ARG A 100 4.31 -6.35 -31.18
CA ARG A 100 5.73 -6.76 -31.10
C ARG A 100 6.26 -6.81 -29.68
N LEU A 101 5.62 -6.12 -28.75
CA LEU A 101 6.02 -6.12 -27.34
C LEU A 101 5.71 -7.48 -26.69
N VAL A 102 6.71 -8.10 -26.11
CA VAL A 102 6.61 -9.42 -25.48
C VAL A 102 6.40 -9.25 -23.97
N ARG A 103 5.33 -9.88 -23.47
CA ARG A 103 5.11 -9.97 -22.01
C ARG A 103 5.79 -11.22 -21.47
N MET A 104 6.66 -11.05 -20.49
CA MET A 104 7.38 -12.16 -19.87
C MET A 104 6.52 -12.93 -18.88
N LYS A 105 6.69 -14.26 -18.89
CA LYS A 105 6.07 -15.13 -17.88
C LYS A 105 6.69 -14.85 -16.50
N GLN A 106 5.85 -14.49 -15.55
CA GLN A 106 6.27 -14.28 -14.17
C GLN A 106 6.06 -15.56 -13.35
N ILE A 107 7.12 -16.04 -12.72
CA ILE A 107 7.02 -17.09 -11.72
C ILE A 107 6.50 -16.43 -10.43
N ARG A 108 5.28 -16.78 -10.02
CA ARG A 108 4.70 -16.28 -8.77
C ARG A 108 5.34 -17.01 -7.60
N LYS A 109 6.12 -16.30 -6.78
CA LYS A 109 6.61 -16.80 -5.51
C LYS A 109 5.45 -16.84 -4.49
N LEU A 110 5.45 -17.83 -3.61
CA LEU A 110 4.51 -17.87 -2.51
C LEU A 110 4.71 -16.64 -1.60
N PRO A 111 3.63 -16.00 -1.13
CA PRO A 111 3.77 -14.84 -0.25
C PRO A 111 4.39 -15.25 1.07
N VAL A 112 5.11 -14.33 1.66
CA VAL A 112 5.56 -14.45 3.05
C VAL A 112 4.32 -14.34 3.95
N VAL A 113 4.17 -15.29 4.87
CA VAL A 113 3.12 -15.30 5.90
C VAL A 113 3.82 -15.35 7.26
N LEU A 114 3.33 -14.57 8.19
CA LEU A 114 3.73 -14.60 9.59
C LEU A 114 2.88 -15.61 10.34
N SER A 115 3.44 -16.26 11.33
CA SER A 115 2.65 -17.02 12.31
C SER A 115 1.86 -16.06 13.20
N ARG A 116 0.85 -16.58 13.92
CA ARG A 116 0.05 -15.78 14.87
C ARG A 116 0.93 -15.14 15.94
N ASP A 117 1.93 -15.87 16.44
CA ASP A 117 2.90 -15.39 17.41
C ASP A 117 3.80 -14.28 16.82
N GLU A 118 4.29 -14.45 15.58
CA GLU A 118 5.06 -13.40 14.90
C GLU A 118 4.22 -12.12 14.71
N VAL A 119 2.93 -12.26 14.37
CA VAL A 119 2.02 -11.10 14.27
C VAL A 119 1.85 -10.43 15.63
N ALA A 120 1.61 -11.18 16.69
CA ALA A 120 1.45 -10.64 18.04
C ALA A 120 2.71 -9.89 18.49
N ARG A 121 3.91 -10.46 18.28
CA ARG A 121 5.19 -9.80 18.59
C ARG A 121 5.38 -8.52 17.77
N LEU A 122 5.09 -8.56 16.47
CA LEU A 122 5.20 -7.40 15.58
C LEU A 122 4.31 -6.26 16.05
N LEU A 123 3.03 -6.54 16.35
CA LEU A 123 2.09 -5.53 16.79
C LEU A 123 2.45 -4.99 18.20
N GLY A 124 2.98 -5.83 19.08
CA GLY A 124 3.49 -5.45 20.39
C GLY A 124 4.77 -4.61 20.35
N ALA A 125 5.58 -4.76 19.30
CA ALA A 125 6.83 -4.01 19.11
C ALA A 125 6.65 -2.63 18.48
N THR A 126 5.40 -2.19 18.23
CA THR A 126 5.13 -0.86 17.66
C THR A 126 5.40 0.25 18.67
N THR A 127 5.97 1.35 18.23
CA THR A 127 6.45 2.45 19.08
C THR A 127 5.33 3.31 19.68
N CYS A 128 4.13 3.31 19.09
CA CYS A 128 3.00 4.09 19.60
C CYS A 128 1.66 3.45 19.25
N LEU A 129 0.63 3.81 20.05
CA LEU A 129 -0.73 3.27 19.94
C LEU A 129 -1.36 3.50 18.55
N LYS A 130 -1.09 4.65 17.90
CA LYS A 130 -1.54 4.92 16.53
C LYS A 130 -1.03 3.88 15.53
N HIS A 131 0.26 3.59 15.58
CA HIS A 131 0.87 2.63 14.68
C HIS A 131 0.39 1.21 14.97
N GLN A 132 0.28 0.86 16.25
CA GLN A 132 -0.28 -0.41 16.68
C GLN A 132 -1.69 -0.60 16.12
N ALA A 133 -2.58 0.39 16.33
CA ALA A 133 -3.95 0.35 15.85
C ALA A 133 -4.01 0.26 14.29
N ALA A 134 -3.18 1.02 13.57
CA ALA A 134 -3.15 0.97 12.11
C ALA A 134 -2.71 -0.38 11.56
N LEU A 135 -1.66 -0.99 12.14
CA LEU A 135 -1.20 -2.33 11.73
C LEU A 135 -2.19 -3.42 12.15
N SER A 136 -2.85 -3.25 13.29
CA SER A 136 -3.90 -4.16 13.75
C SER A 136 -5.11 -4.15 12.83
N VAL A 137 -5.49 -3.00 12.29
CA VAL A 137 -6.52 -2.90 11.24
C VAL A 137 -6.07 -3.61 9.96
N ALA A 138 -4.81 -3.43 9.55
CA ALA A 138 -4.28 -4.10 8.35
C ALA A 138 -4.34 -5.63 8.48
N TYR A 139 -4.06 -6.17 9.66
CA TYR A 139 -4.15 -7.61 9.94
C TYR A 139 -5.58 -8.04 10.29
N GLY A 140 -6.22 -7.46 11.31
CA GLY A 140 -7.47 -7.95 11.88
C GLY A 140 -8.70 -7.77 10.98
N ALA A 141 -8.66 -6.78 10.05
CA ALA A 141 -9.70 -6.56 9.05
C ALA A 141 -9.22 -6.87 7.61
N GLY A 142 -7.99 -7.30 7.44
CA GLY A 142 -7.41 -7.65 6.14
C GLY A 142 -7.36 -6.51 5.13
N LEU A 143 -7.21 -5.28 5.59
CA LEU A 143 -7.25 -4.09 4.73
C LEU A 143 -5.95 -3.89 3.94
N ARG A 144 -6.07 -3.31 2.73
CA ARG A 144 -4.89 -2.83 1.97
C ARG A 144 -4.28 -1.61 2.64
N VAL A 145 -2.98 -1.43 2.51
CA VAL A 145 -2.28 -0.27 3.11
C VAL A 145 -2.89 1.07 2.73
N GLY A 146 -3.33 1.24 1.49
CA GLY A 146 -4.03 2.44 1.05
C GLY A 146 -5.42 2.60 1.67
N GLU A 147 -6.15 1.50 1.89
CA GLU A 147 -7.44 1.49 2.58
C GLU A 147 -7.25 1.90 4.05
N VAL A 148 -6.26 1.31 4.74
CA VAL A 148 -5.92 1.70 6.14
C VAL A 148 -5.57 3.18 6.24
N SER A 149 -4.75 3.68 5.31
CA SER A 149 -4.34 5.10 5.28
C SER A 149 -5.54 6.05 5.16
N MET A 150 -6.55 5.67 4.38
CA MET A 150 -7.69 6.54 4.04
C MET A 150 -8.92 6.35 4.93
N LEU A 151 -8.83 5.52 5.99
CA LEU A 151 -9.93 5.37 6.95
C LEU A 151 -10.20 6.66 7.70
N LYS A 152 -11.47 6.96 7.85
CA LYS A 152 -11.98 8.04 8.69
C LYS A 152 -12.58 7.48 9.98
N VAL A 153 -12.72 8.32 10.98
CA VAL A 153 -13.34 7.92 12.24
C VAL A 153 -14.77 7.43 12.04
N ARG A 154 -15.55 8.10 11.18
CA ARG A 154 -16.93 7.73 10.83
C ARG A 154 -17.06 6.39 10.11
N ASP A 155 -15.96 5.84 9.59
CA ASP A 155 -15.97 4.54 8.90
C ASP A 155 -16.00 3.36 9.87
N VAL A 156 -15.81 3.62 11.17
CA VAL A 156 -15.89 2.62 12.25
C VAL A 156 -17.34 2.51 12.71
N ASP A 157 -18.02 1.45 12.29
CA ASP A 157 -19.38 1.14 12.71
C ASP A 157 -19.33 0.13 13.87
N SER A 158 -19.34 0.65 15.10
CA SER A 158 -19.23 -0.17 16.30
C SER A 158 -20.53 -0.94 16.65
N GLU A 159 -21.67 -0.53 16.12
CA GLU A 159 -22.94 -1.21 16.34
C GLU A 159 -23.04 -2.48 15.51
N ARG A 160 -22.64 -2.37 14.22
CA ARG A 160 -22.64 -3.48 13.29
C ARG A 160 -21.34 -4.27 13.27
N MET A 161 -20.34 -3.86 14.04
CA MET A 161 -19.00 -4.47 14.07
C MET A 161 -18.35 -4.51 12.69
N LEU A 162 -18.40 -3.38 11.96
CA LEU A 162 -17.90 -3.24 10.60
C LEU A 162 -16.97 -2.03 10.45
N LEU A 163 -16.03 -2.15 9.50
CA LEU A 163 -15.28 -1.03 8.95
C LEU A 163 -15.76 -0.77 7.53
N ARG A 164 -16.26 0.44 7.26
CA ARG A 164 -16.67 0.86 5.92
C ARG A 164 -15.43 1.27 5.13
N VAL A 165 -15.14 0.57 4.05
CA VAL A 165 -14.02 0.87 3.16
C VAL A 165 -14.54 1.64 1.96
N GLU A 166 -14.39 2.96 2.00
CA GLU A 166 -14.72 3.83 0.88
C GLU A 166 -13.60 3.80 -0.15
N ARG A 167 -13.95 3.71 -1.44
CA ARG A 167 -13.01 3.81 -2.57
C ARG A 167 -11.83 2.82 -2.52
N GLY A 168 -12.13 1.56 -2.28
CA GLY A 168 -11.15 0.49 -2.52
C GLY A 168 -10.61 0.50 -3.96
N LYS A 169 -9.70 -0.41 -4.28
CA LYS A 169 -9.15 -0.52 -5.65
C LYS A 169 -10.29 -0.66 -6.67
N GLY A 170 -10.37 0.28 -7.62
CA GLY A 170 -11.44 0.36 -8.61
C GLY A 170 -12.70 1.13 -8.15
N GLY A 171 -12.62 1.92 -7.06
CA GLY A 171 -13.74 2.76 -6.60
C GLY A 171 -14.85 2.00 -5.86
N GLN A 172 -14.67 0.71 -5.58
CA GLN A 172 -15.71 -0.13 -4.95
C GLN A 172 -15.76 0.10 -3.43
N TYR A 173 -17.00 0.20 -2.93
CA TYR A 173 -17.30 0.23 -1.50
C TYR A 173 -17.43 -1.21 -0.99
N ARG A 174 -16.89 -1.48 0.19
CA ARG A 174 -17.08 -2.75 0.89
C ARG A 174 -17.04 -2.57 2.39
N ASN A 175 -17.64 -3.51 3.08
CA ASN A 175 -17.52 -3.64 4.52
C ASN A 175 -16.44 -4.68 4.85
N ALA A 176 -15.62 -4.39 5.86
CA ALA A 176 -14.69 -5.33 6.46
C ALA A 176 -15.12 -5.63 7.89
N MET A 177 -14.79 -6.81 8.40
CA MET A 177 -15.09 -7.16 9.79
C MET A 177 -14.29 -6.31 10.77
N LEU A 178 -14.91 -5.99 11.89
CA LEU A 178 -14.29 -5.29 13.02
C LEU A 178 -14.33 -6.21 14.25
N PRO A 179 -13.28 -7.01 14.50
CA PRO A 179 -13.19 -7.83 15.70
C PRO A 179 -13.31 -7.00 16.98
N ALA A 180 -13.90 -7.57 18.04
CA ALA A 180 -14.15 -6.88 19.30
C ALA A 180 -12.85 -6.30 19.93
N ASP A 181 -11.78 -7.09 19.93
CA ASP A 181 -10.47 -6.65 20.45
C ASP A 181 -9.90 -5.47 19.67
N LEU A 182 -10.10 -5.48 18.32
CA LEU A 182 -9.69 -4.37 17.47
C LEU A 182 -10.49 -3.11 17.78
N LEU A 183 -11.80 -3.24 18.02
CA LEU A 183 -12.64 -2.12 18.43
C LEU A 183 -12.16 -1.51 19.76
N VAL A 184 -11.81 -2.34 20.75
CA VAL A 184 -11.25 -1.88 22.03
C VAL A 184 -9.96 -1.07 21.79
N LEU A 185 -9.05 -1.57 20.96
CA LEU A 185 -7.81 -0.87 20.61
C LEU A 185 -8.08 0.47 19.88
N LEU A 186 -9.03 0.48 18.96
CA LEU A 186 -9.42 1.70 18.25
C LEU A 186 -10.06 2.75 19.19
N ARG A 187 -10.84 2.32 20.18
CA ARG A 187 -11.39 3.22 21.22
C ARG A 187 -10.29 3.81 22.10
N GLN A 188 -9.28 3.02 22.46
CA GLN A 188 -8.11 3.52 23.21
C GLN A 188 -7.36 4.57 22.39
N TRP A 189 -7.10 4.27 21.10
CA TRP A 189 -6.46 5.21 20.20
C TRP A 189 -7.32 6.48 20.01
N TRP A 190 -8.64 6.33 19.84
CA TRP A 190 -9.56 7.47 19.74
C TRP A 190 -9.48 8.38 20.95
N LYS A 191 -9.52 7.82 22.17
CA LYS A 191 -9.41 8.58 23.42
C LYS A 191 -8.09 9.36 23.47
N LEU A 192 -6.98 8.69 23.29
CA LEU A 192 -5.65 9.31 23.30
C LEU A 192 -5.49 10.39 22.21
N GLY A 193 -5.96 10.12 21.00
CA GLY A 193 -5.87 11.06 19.88
C GLY A 193 -6.73 12.31 20.08
N ARG A 194 -7.85 12.17 20.78
CA ARG A 194 -8.69 13.31 21.22
C ARG A 194 -7.98 14.14 22.27
N GLU A 195 -7.42 13.52 23.27
CA GLU A 195 -6.63 14.18 24.33
C GLU A 195 -5.44 14.95 23.76
N GLN A 196 -4.79 14.41 22.74
CA GLN A 196 -3.68 15.06 22.03
C GLN A 196 -4.11 16.10 20.99
N GLY A 197 -5.41 16.30 20.75
CA GLY A 197 -5.93 17.24 19.76
C GLY A 197 -5.65 16.87 18.30
N VAL A 198 -5.19 15.64 18.02
CA VAL A 198 -4.82 15.19 16.66
C VAL A 198 -5.94 14.45 15.94
N MET A 199 -7.03 14.14 16.65
CA MET A 199 -8.15 13.37 16.11
C MET A 199 -9.47 14.12 16.24
N HIS A 200 -10.21 14.21 15.13
CA HIS A 200 -11.52 14.85 15.04
C HIS A 200 -12.58 13.82 14.59
N ARG A 201 -13.84 14.07 14.93
CA ARG A 201 -14.97 13.17 14.66
C ARG A 201 -15.11 12.84 13.17
N ASP A 202 -14.91 13.82 12.29
CA ASP A 202 -14.99 13.66 10.83
C ASP A 202 -13.61 13.56 10.16
N GLY A 203 -12.55 13.47 10.98
CA GLY A 203 -11.17 13.39 10.53
C GLY A 203 -10.71 11.97 10.17
N TRP A 204 -9.42 11.88 9.86
CA TRP A 204 -8.77 10.61 9.57
C TRP A 204 -8.64 9.76 10.83
N LEU A 205 -8.90 8.47 10.72
CA LEU A 205 -8.68 7.53 11.82
C LEU A 205 -7.20 7.44 12.19
N PHE A 206 -6.33 7.57 11.18
CA PHE A 206 -4.87 7.60 11.35
C PHE A 206 -4.31 8.88 10.72
N PRO A 207 -4.30 10.00 11.45
CA PRO A 207 -3.74 11.24 10.94
C PRO A 207 -2.22 11.15 10.74
N GLY A 208 -1.71 11.85 9.72
CA GLY A 208 -0.29 11.99 9.41
C GLY A 208 0.42 12.98 10.35
N GLN A 209 1.55 13.53 9.90
CA GLN A 209 2.23 14.63 10.60
C GLN A 209 1.34 15.87 10.72
N HIS A 210 0.65 16.22 9.63
CA HIS A 210 -0.41 17.20 9.66
C HIS A 210 -1.73 16.46 9.90
N HIS A 211 -2.40 16.76 11.00
CA HIS A 211 -3.65 16.09 11.39
C HIS A 211 -4.77 16.19 10.34
N LEU A 212 -4.72 17.19 9.45
CA LEU A 212 -5.65 17.33 8.30
C LEU A 212 -5.33 16.37 7.14
N LYS A 213 -4.19 15.70 7.14
CA LYS A 213 -3.82 14.72 6.13
C LYS A 213 -3.73 13.33 6.73
N PRO A 214 -4.09 12.27 5.98
CA PRO A 214 -3.95 10.90 6.46
C PRO A 214 -2.48 10.50 6.59
N ILE A 215 -2.22 9.47 7.39
CA ILE A 215 -0.91 8.80 7.41
C ILE A 215 -0.56 8.30 6.02
N SER A 216 0.67 8.54 5.57
CA SER A 216 1.08 8.08 4.24
C SER A 216 1.31 6.57 4.20
N THR A 217 1.03 5.95 3.05
CA THR A 217 1.35 4.53 2.84
C THR A 217 2.84 4.25 3.02
N LYS A 218 3.71 5.20 2.64
CA LYS A 218 5.16 5.11 2.84
C LYS A 218 5.51 5.04 4.34
N GLN A 219 4.83 5.84 5.18
CA GLN A 219 5.02 5.80 6.63
C GLN A 219 4.57 4.45 7.21
N LEU A 220 3.42 3.91 6.78
CA LEU A 220 2.96 2.59 7.21
C LEU A 220 3.93 1.48 6.81
N HIS A 221 4.52 1.53 5.62
CA HIS A 221 5.57 0.60 5.21
C HIS A 221 6.81 0.67 6.11
N ARG A 222 7.24 1.89 6.48
CA ARG A 222 8.36 2.10 7.39
C ARG A 222 8.06 1.54 8.78
N VAL A 223 6.90 1.86 9.33
CA VAL A 223 6.46 1.38 10.66
C VAL A 223 6.42 -0.14 10.73
N VAL A 224 5.91 -0.81 9.69
CA VAL A 224 5.91 -2.29 9.64
C VAL A 224 7.34 -2.85 9.66
N ALA A 225 8.24 -2.24 8.89
CA ALA A 225 9.63 -2.70 8.82
C ALA A 225 10.36 -2.51 10.15
N GLU A 226 10.19 -1.34 10.79
CA GLU A 226 10.75 -1.03 12.11
C GLU A 226 10.20 -1.97 13.20
N ALA A 227 8.88 -2.21 13.21
CA ALA A 227 8.24 -3.13 14.15
C ALA A 227 8.69 -4.59 13.94
N ALA A 228 8.86 -5.04 12.69
CA ALA A 228 9.36 -6.38 12.39
C ALA A 228 10.81 -6.56 12.87
N GLN A 229 11.66 -5.56 12.68
CA GLN A 229 13.03 -5.56 13.17
C GLN A 229 13.08 -5.60 14.70
N ALA A 230 12.29 -4.75 15.37
CA ALA A 230 12.20 -4.72 16.83
C ALA A 230 11.64 -6.02 17.42
N ALA A 231 10.76 -6.71 16.70
CA ALA A 231 10.22 -8.02 17.08
C ALA A 231 11.17 -9.21 16.77
N GLY A 232 12.35 -8.98 16.21
CA GLY A 232 13.29 -10.03 15.83
C GLY A 232 12.79 -10.92 14.69
N ILE A 233 11.96 -10.39 13.78
CA ILE A 233 11.42 -11.13 12.65
C ILE A 233 12.36 -11.01 11.45
N VAL A 234 13.02 -12.11 11.08
CA VAL A 234 13.99 -12.16 9.96
C VAL A 234 13.30 -12.07 8.58
N LYS A 235 12.00 -12.46 8.50
CA LYS A 235 11.24 -12.41 7.25
C LYS A 235 11.08 -10.97 6.77
N ARG A 236 11.10 -10.77 5.44
CA ARG A 236 10.78 -9.46 4.86
C ARG A 236 9.29 -9.17 5.01
N VAL A 237 8.95 -8.30 5.93
CA VAL A 237 7.55 -7.94 6.25
C VAL A 237 7.14 -6.64 5.57
N SER A 238 5.89 -6.57 5.16
CA SER A 238 5.25 -5.40 4.58
C SER A 238 3.78 -5.36 5.03
N PRO A 239 3.05 -4.25 4.85
CA PRO A 239 1.60 -4.23 5.12
C PRO A 239 0.82 -5.29 4.34
N HIS A 240 1.27 -5.65 3.13
CA HIS A 240 0.69 -6.76 2.38
C HIS A 240 0.93 -8.12 3.04
N THR A 241 2.04 -8.30 3.73
CA THR A 241 2.33 -9.51 4.50
C THR A 241 1.31 -9.72 5.61
N LEU A 242 0.92 -8.65 6.33
CA LEU A 242 -0.14 -8.72 7.35
C LEU A 242 -1.48 -9.17 6.76
N ARG A 243 -1.87 -8.59 5.64
CA ARG A 243 -3.09 -8.99 4.93
C ARG A 243 -3.01 -10.42 4.40
N HIS A 244 -1.85 -10.88 3.93
CA HIS A 244 -1.65 -12.27 3.51
C HIS A 244 -1.74 -13.23 4.71
N SER A 245 -1.18 -12.85 5.85
CA SER A 245 -1.27 -13.63 7.09
C SER A 245 -2.72 -13.74 7.56
N PHE A 246 -3.50 -12.65 7.54
CA PHE A 246 -4.92 -12.68 7.83
C PHE A 246 -5.67 -13.70 6.96
N ALA A 247 -5.49 -13.62 5.64
CA ALA A 247 -6.18 -14.53 4.72
C ALA A 247 -5.78 -16.00 4.91
N THR A 248 -4.49 -16.25 5.20
CA THR A 248 -3.99 -17.60 5.45
C THR A 248 -4.52 -18.14 6.77
N HIS A 249 -4.53 -17.36 7.83
CA HIS A 249 -5.03 -17.77 9.14
C HIS A 249 -6.53 -18.06 9.12
N LEU A 250 -7.33 -17.26 8.39
CA LEU A 250 -8.75 -17.59 8.18
C LEU A 250 -8.95 -18.91 7.46
N LEU A 251 -8.10 -19.20 6.47
CA LEU A 251 -8.16 -20.47 5.74
C LEU A 251 -7.75 -21.65 6.63
N GLU A 252 -6.72 -21.46 7.49
CA GLU A 252 -6.30 -22.44 8.50
C GLU A 252 -7.38 -22.69 9.54
N ASP A 253 -8.19 -21.67 9.86
CA ASP A 253 -9.37 -21.79 10.75
C ASP A 253 -10.59 -22.46 10.04
N GLY A 254 -10.44 -22.89 8.79
CA GLY A 254 -11.51 -23.57 8.05
C GLY A 254 -12.52 -22.63 7.38
N THR A 255 -12.27 -21.32 7.35
CA THR A 255 -13.17 -20.37 6.66
C THR A 255 -13.21 -20.63 5.16
N ASP A 256 -14.42 -20.66 4.59
CA ASP A 256 -14.59 -20.86 3.16
C ASP A 256 -13.89 -19.79 2.33
N ILE A 257 -13.25 -20.21 1.25
CA ILE A 257 -12.43 -19.33 0.39
C ILE A 257 -13.27 -18.21 -0.26
N ARG A 258 -14.55 -18.41 -0.48
CA ARG A 258 -15.45 -17.40 -1.04
C ARG A 258 -15.74 -16.30 -0.01
N ILE A 259 -15.87 -16.67 1.27
CA ILE A 259 -16.01 -15.73 2.38
C ILE A 259 -14.72 -14.91 2.48
N ILE A 260 -13.55 -15.55 2.45
CA ILE A 260 -12.25 -14.86 2.44
C ILE A 260 -12.13 -13.92 1.23
N GLN A 261 -12.59 -14.34 0.06
CA GLN A 261 -12.62 -13.50 -1.15
C GLN A 261 -13.46 -12.24 -0.93
N ALA A 262 -14.65 -12.39 -0.39
CA ALA A 262 -15.55 -11.26 -0.09
C ALA A 262 -14.94 -10.31 0.94
N LEU A 263 -14.42 -10.83 2.06
CA LEU A 263 -13.75 -10.07 3.11
C LEU A 263 -12.56 -9.25 2.57
N LEU A 264 -11.78 -9.86 1.69
CA LEU A 264 -10.63 -9.19 1.07
C LEU A 264 -11.04 -8.22 -0.06
N GLY A 265 -12.26 -8.32 -0.58
CA GLY A 265 -12.67 -7.54 -1.76
C GLY A 265 -11.82 -7.88 -2.99
N HIS A 266 -11.65 -9.18 -3.29
CA HIS A 266 -10.99 -9.64 -4.49
C HIS A 266 -12.02 -9.85 -5.60
N ALA A 267 -11.89 -9.09 -6.70
CA ALA A 267 -12.78 -9.22 -7.86
C ALA A 267 -12.68 -10.59 -8.54
N LYS A 268 -11.54 -11.29 -8.40
CA LYS A 268 -11.30 -12.61 -9.01
C LYS A 268 -10.93 -13.63 -7.93
N LEU A 269 -11.57 -14.82 -7.98
CA LEU A 269 -11.29 -15.92 -7.06
C LEU A 269 -9.82 -16.39 -7.13
N GLU A 270 -9.21 -16.33 -8.30
CA GLU A 270 -7.80 -16.68 -8.51
C GLU A 270 -6.85 -15.95 -7.58
N ASN A 271 -7.18 -14.71 -7.21
CA ASN A 271 -6.39 -13.91 -6.27
C ASN A 271 -6.49 -14.43 -4.84
N THR A 272 -7.56 -15.15 -4.50
CA THR A 272 -7.79 -15.78 -3.19
C THR A 272 -7.36 -17.25 -3.21
N ALA A 273 -7.58 -17.97 -4.29
CA ALA A 273 -7.18 -19.37 -4.47
C ALA A 273 -5.66 -19.59 -4.30
N PHE A 274 -4.89 -18.52 -4.45
CA PHE A 274 -3.46 -18.54 -4.20
C PHE A 274 -3.10 -18.92 -2.74
N TYR A 275 -3.93 -18.58 -1.76
CA TYR A 275 -3.73 -18.96 -0.35
C TYR A 275 -3.93 -20.46 -0.12
N ARG A 276 -4.83 -21.11 -0.88
CA ARG A 276 -5.13 -22.55 -0.78
C ARG A 276 -3.91 -23.43 -1.07
N ARG A 277 -2.98 -22.97 -1.90
CA ARG A 277 -1.75 -23.71 -2.23
C ARG A 277 -0.74 -23.81 -1.07
N ARG A 278 -0.97 -23.08 0.01
CA ARG A 278 -0.08 -23.05 1.16
C ARG A 278 -0.56 -23.92 2.31
N VAL A 279 -1.87 -24.11 2.43
CA VAL A 279 -2.48 -24.96 3.47
C VAL A 279 -2.47 -26.40 2.96
N HIS A 280 -1.58 -27.23 3.46
CA HIS A 280 -1.48 -28.67 3.17
C HIS A 280 -1.70 -29.46 4.45
N PRO A 281 -2.35 -30.64 4.39
CA PRO A 281 -3.13 -31.31 3.35
C PRO A 281 -4.62 -30.94 3.40
N PRO A 282 -5.49 -31.49 2.49
CA PRO A 282 -6.93 -31.23 2.57
C PRO A 282 -7.44 -31.77 3.91
N LEU A 283 -7.88 -30.88 4.77
CA LEU A 283 -8.61 -31.24 5.96
C LEU A 283 -9.86 -32.04 5.54
N PRO A 284 -10.21 -33.13 6.24
CA PRO A 284 -11.42 -33.85 5.96
C PRO A 284 -12.62 -32.90 6.04
N ALA A 285 -13.57 -33.07 5.11
CA ALA A 285 -14.77 -32.27 5.03
C ALA A 285 -15.50 -32.26 6.39
N ALA A 286 -15.28 -31.23 7.18
CA ALA A 286 -15.96 -31.02 8.43
C ALA A 286 -17.01 -29.92 8.22
N ARG A 287 -18.27 -30.40 8.17
CA ARG A 287 -19.52 -29.76 8.52
C ARG A 287 -19.65 -28.26 8.24
N ALA A 288 -20.41 -27.96 7.20
CA ALA A 288 -21.20 -26.75 7.15
C ALA A 288 -22.18 -26.78 8.33
N ALA A 289 -21.93 -26.04 9.37
CA ALA A 289 -22.85 -25.75 10.45
C ALA A 289 -22.60 -24.33 10.94
N ASP A 290 -23.63 -23.53 10.80
CA ASP A 290 -24.02 -22.38 11.59
C ASP A 290 -22.93 -21.47 12.15
N GLY A 291 -22.82 -20.26 11.55
CA GLY A 291 -22.12 -19.15 12.16
C GLY A 291 -20.61 -19.13 11.86
N LEU A 292 -20.08 -17.96 11.52
CA LEU A 292 -18.65 -17.72 11.55
C LEU A 292 -18.10 -18.15 12.91
N PRO A 293 -17.07 -19.02 12.97
CA PRO A 293 -16.47 -19.39 14.24
C PRO A 293 -16.03 -18.12 14.96
N PRO A 294 -16.19 -18.05 16.29
CA PRO A 294 -15.66 -16.93 17.06
C PRO A 294 -14.17 -16.83 16.76
N HIS A 295 -13.73 -15.66 16.34
CA HIS A 295 -12.31 -15.39 16.15
C HIS A 295 -11.57 -15.79 17.43
N PRO A 296 -10.54 -16.62 17.35
CA PRO A 296 -9.63 -16.75 18.49
C PRO A 296 -9.12 -15.35 18.84
N PRO A 297 -8.93 -15.05 20.13
CA PRO A 297 -8.49 -13.73 20.54
C PRO A 297 -7.27 -13.32 19.73
N LEU A 298 -7.35 -12.19 19.04
CA LEU A 298 -6.28 -11.64 18.20
C LEU A 298 -5.03 -11.28 19.02
N TRP A 299 -5.17 -11.34 20.37
CA TRP A 299 -4.12 -11.02 21.30
C TRP A 299 -3.96 -12.14 22.33
N PRO A 300 -2.71 -12.56 22.63
CA PRO A 300 -2.44 -13.18 23.91
C PRO A 300 -2.79 -12.18 25.00
N ALA A 301 -3.46 -12.66 26.07
CA ALA A 301 -3.80 -11.84 27.23
C ALA A 301 -2.62 -10.95 27.62
N ARG A 302 -2.84 -9.65 27.70
CA ARG A 302 -1.80 -8.65 27.99
C ARG A 302 -0.98 -9.12 29.19
N ARG A 303 0.26 -9.51 28.98
CA ARG A 303 1.27 -9.37 30.04
C ARG A 303 1.43 -7.86 30.24
N ARG A 304 0.98 -7.36 31.38
CA ARG A 304 1.24 -5.98 31.81
C ARG A 304 2.75 -5.78 31.73
N ASN A 305 3.19 -4.90 30.83
CA ASN A 305 4.55 -4.42 30.86
C ASN A 305 4.65 -3.47 32.08
N PRO A 306 5.48 -3.73 33.07
CA PRO A 306 5.55 -2.93 34.26
C PRO A 306 6.19 -1.54 34.07
N GLN A 307 6.67 -1.25 32.84
CA GLN A 307 7.38 -0.01 32.55
C GLN A 307 6.83 0.60 31.27
N GLY A 308 6.13 1.71 31.41
CA GLY A 308 5.89 2.67 30.37
C GLY A 308 4.46 2.75 29.89
N GLU A 309 3.83 3.88 30.20
CA GLU A 309 2.71 4.40 29.43
C GLU A 309 3.10 4.46 27.94
N PRO A 310 2.16 4.20 27.00
CA PRO A 310 2.46 4.29 25.57
C PRO A 310 2.82 5.75 25.23
N GLY A 311 4.10 5.99 25.06
CA GLY A 311 4.65 7.31 24.76
C GLY A 311 3.97 7.94 23.54
N ALA A 312 3.88 9.26 23.54
CA ALA A 312 3.46 10.04 22.39
C ALA A 312 4.28 9.62 21.15
N CYS A 313 3.61 9.46 20.02
CA CYS A 313 4.28 9.12 18.75
C CYS A 313 5.37 10.17 18.47
N PRO A 314 6.65 9.80 18.23
CA PRO A 314 7.68 10.77 17.96
C PRO A 314 7.25 11.59 16.74
N GLN A 315 6.93 12.85 16.97
CA GLN A 315 6.81 13.84 15.91
C GLN A 315 8.22 13.99 15.37
N ALA A 316 8.44 13.68 14.09
CA ALA A 316 9.70 13.93 13.45
C ALA A 316 10.02 15.42 13.64
N ALA A 317 11.00 15.72 14.47
CA ALA A 317 11.51 17.05 14.65
C ALA A 317 11.93 17.58 13.27
N GLY A 318 11.13 18.50 12.75
CA GLY A 318 11.42 19.19 11.50
C GLY A 318 12.73 19.92 11.67
N GLY A 319 13.74 19.56 10.87
CA GLY A 319 15.03 20.22 10.85
C GLY A 319 14.90 21.71 10.60
N ARG A 320 15.07 22.48 11.66
CA ARG A 320 15.46 23.91 11.61
C ARG A 320 16.42 24.16 12.76
N THR A 321 17.64 23.69 12.63
CA THR A 321 18.77 24.22 13.40
C THR A 321 20.09 23.87 12.71
N ALA A 322 20.34 24.47 11.56
CA ALA A 322 21.68 24.54 11.00
C ALA A 322 21.80 25.77 10.09
N ALA A 323 21.59 26.98 10.64
CA ALA A 323 21.99 28.22 9.98
C ALA A 323 22.01 29.36 11.00
N ARG A 324 22.76 29.24 12.12
CA ARG A 324 23.07 30.36 12.98
C ARG A 324 24.30 30.09 13.84
N ARG A 325 25.44 29.69 13.25
CA ARG A 325 26.76 29.80 13.87
C ARG A 325 27.85 30.00 12.80
N HIS A 326 27.83 31.10 12.06
CA HIS A 326 28.98 31.61 11.34
C HIS A 326 28.82 33.10 11.07
N ARG A 327 28.66 33.90 12.15
CA ARG A 327 28.85 35.36 12.07
C ARG A 327 29.22 35.92 13.45
N ALA A 328 30.35 35.52 13.95
CA ALA A 328 31.01 36.25 15.04
C ALA A 328 32.49 35.82 15.10
N ARG A 329 33.28 36.18 14.13
CA ARG A 329 34.76 36.32 14.19
C ARG A 329 35.24 37.04 12.94
N ARG A 330 34.98 38.35 12.89
CA ARG A 330 35.77 39.35 12.16
C ARG A 330 35.32 40.71 12.68
N ALA A 331 35.88 41.14 13.81
CA ALA A 331 36.07 42.49 14.25
C ALA A 331 36.84 42.40 15.59
N ALA A 332 38.13 42.32 15.52
CA ALA A 332 39.18 42.86 16.40
C ALA A 332 40.51 42.61 15.70
#